data_652dc6e47ad5b44ac37c4788c55808c7
#
_entry.id   652dc6e47ad5b44ac37c4788c55808c7
#
_cell.length_a   1.000
_cell.length_b   1.000
_cell.length_c   1.000
_cell.angle_alpha   90.00
_cell.angle_beta   90.00
_cell.angle_gamma   90.00
#
_symmetry.space_group_name_H-M   'P 1'
#
loop_
_entity.id
_entity.type
_entity.pdbx_description
1 polymer ?
#
loop_
_entity_poly.entity_id
_entity_poly.type
_entity_poly.pdbx_seq_one_letter_code
_entity_poly.pdbx_strand_id
1 'polypeptide(L)'
;MTPMTPTPGFAPGQPRPEPAHGTDASAVPMRKLLLATDLSEASASATEHAFELAARLGAALLVVSVIDPGSLLLPGGRFRARVDQVRERREADAQALVERGRELGIDVSFLIWTGDPGDQIVSAAEAERVDLVLVGSHGRGAVGRLLLGSVSEHVVRNAPCPVLVVRPRETPPH
;
A
#
# COMPACT_ATOMS: atom_id res chain seq x y z
N MET A 1 -9.73 30.44 -42.47
CA MET A 1 -8.35 30.60 -42.01
C MET A 1 -8.42 31.34 -40.66
N THR A 2 -8.35 30.60 -39.59
CA THR A 2 -8.41 31.09 -38.21
C THR A 2 -6.96 31.33 -37.75
N PRO A 3 -6.59 32.48 -37.21
CA PRO A 3 -5.20 32.73 -36.79
C PRO A 3 -4.94 31.96 -35.46
N MET A 4 -3.86 31.18 -35.47
CA MET A 4 -3.28 30.59 -34.27
C MET A 4 -2.72 31.67 -33.35
N THR A 5 -3.20 31.71 -32.13
CA THR A 5 -2.67 32.56 -31.05
C THR A 5 -1.33 31.95 -30.57
N PRO A 6 -0.25 32.75 -30.51
CA PRO A 6 1.04 32.24 -30.02
C PRO A 6 0.98 31.99 -28.51
N THR A 7 1.48 30.83 -28.08
CA THR A 7 1.76 30.51 -26.69
C THR A 7 2.78 31.51 -26.13
N PRO A 8 2.56 32.11 -24.94
CA PRO A 8 3.55 33.04 -24.37
C PRO A 8 4.82 32.26 -23.98
N GLY A 9 5.90 32.54 -24.71
CA GLY A 9 7.23 32.05 -24.42
C GLY A 9 7.79 32.71 -23.15
N PHE A 10 8.35 31.91 -22.28
CA PHE A 10 9.02 32.36 -21.06
C PHE A 10 10.34 33.08 -21.47
N ALA A 11 10.50 34.33 -21.09
CA ALA A 11 11.72 35.10 -21.41
C ALA A 11 12.91 34.59 -20.58
N PRO A 12 14.09 34.37 -21.16
CA PRO A 12 15.28 33.97 -20.43
C PRO A 12 15.74 35.08 -19.48
N GLY A 13 15.77 34.80 -18.17
CA GLY A 13 16.27 35.72 -17.15
C GLY A 13 15.31 36.17 -16.06
N GLN A 14 14.06 35.72 -16.07
CA GLN A 14 13.17 35.94 -14.93
C GLN A 14 13.38 34.85 -13.88
N PRO A 15 13.57 35.22 -12.58
CA PRO A 15 13.57 34.21 -11.51
C PRO A 15 12.22 33.52 -11.51
N ARG A 16 12.24 32.17 -11.48
CA ARG A 16 11.02 31.41 -11.25
C ARG A 16 10.40 31.89 -9.94
N PRO A 17 9.08 32.14 -9.91
CA PRO A 17 8.42 32.38 -8.65
C PRO A 17 8.67 31.17 -7.76
N GLU A 18 9.29 31.40 -6.62
CA GLU A 18 9.39 30.36 -5.58
C GLU A 18 7.96 29.92 -5.24
N PRO A 19 7.69 28.59 -5.14
CA PRO A 19 6.41 28.14 -4.67
C PRO A 19 6.21 28.76 -3.29
N ALA A 20 5.18 29.59 -3.16
CA ALA A 20 4.76 30.09 -1.86
C ALA A 20 4.47 28.88 -0.98
N HIS A 21 5.38 28.57 -0.05
CA HIS A 21 5.14 27.65 1.05
C HIS A 21 4.15 28.29 2.02
N GLY A 22 2.94 28.56 1.52
CA GLY A 22 1.81 28.81 2.38
C GLY A 22 1.54 27.47 3.09
N THR A 23 1.71 27.45 4.39
CA THR A 23 1.20 26.40 5.26
C THR A 23 -0.32 26.45 5.10
N ASP A 24 -0.85 25.76 4.09
CA ASP A 24 -2.29 25.63 3.90
C ASP A 24 -2.80 24.77 5.07
N ALA A 25 -3.44 25.44 6.02
CA ALA A 25 -4.07 24.82 7.19
C ALA A 25 -5.27 23.91 6.81
N SER A 26 -5.43 23.63 5.52
CA SER A 26 -6.50 22.78 4.94
C SER A 26 -6.05 21.35 4.64
N ALA A 27 -4.80 20.97 4.91
CA ALA A 27 -4.38 19.58 4.74
C ALA A 27 -5.08 18.70 5.78
N VAL A 28 -5.96 17.82 5.32
CA VAL A 28 -6.57 16.79 6.19
C VAL A 28 -5.44 15.91 6.75
N PRO A 29 -5.24 15.90 8.09
CA PRO A 29 -4.14 15.15 8.66
C PRO A 29 -4.36 13.65 8.41
N MET A 30 -3.43 13.00 7.73
CA MET A 30 -3.42 11.53 7.60
C MET A 30 -2.98 10.94 8.93
N ARG A 31 -3.92 10.34 9.66
CA ARG A 31 -3.69 9.80 11.01
C ARG A 31 -3.62 8.29 11.05
N LYS A 32 -4.20 7.61 10.06
CA LYS A 32 -4.24 6.16 10.00
C LYS A 32 -3.97 5.68 8.57
N LEU A 33 -2.92 4.91 8.40
CA LEU A 33 -2.53 4.30 7.14
C LEU A 33 -2.88 2.82 7.16
N LEU A 34 -3.23 2.25 6.01
CA LEU A 34 -3.40 0.81 5.84
C LEU A 34 -2.31 0.29 4.89
N LEU A 35 -1.55 -0.68 5.33
CA LEU A 35 -0.65 -1.48 4.50
C LEU A 35 -1.33 -2.80 4.13
N ALA A 36 -1.65 -2.98 2.85
CA ALA A 36 -2.10 -4.26 2.33
C ALA A 36 -0.89 -5.10 1.90
N THR A 37 -0.67 -6.24 2.55
CA THR A 37 0.52 -7.07 2.33
C THR A 37 0.21 -8.55 2.49
N ASP A 38 0.89 -9.39 1.72
CA ASP A 38 0.90 -10.83 1.92
C ASP A 38 2.06 -11.30 2.82
N LEU A 39 2.79 -10.34 3.41
CA LEU A 39 3.94 -10.55 4.29
C LEU A 39 5.08 -11.36 3.62
N SER A 40 5.14 -11.33 2.30
CA SER A 40 6.23 -11.95 1.53
C SER A 40 7.37 -10.96 1.28
N GLU A 41 8.53 -11.47 0.90
CA GLU A 41 9.67 -10.65 0.46
C GLU A 41 9.30 -9.73 -0.72
N ALA A 42 8.41 -10.17 -1.62
CA ALA A 42 7.93 -9.36 -2.74
C ALA A 42 7.17 -8.10 -2.28
N SER A 43 6.56 -8.14 -1.10
CA SER A 43 5.85 -7.00 -0.51
C SER A 43 6.72 -6.13 0.42
N ALA A 44 7.98 -6.50 0.64
CA ALA A 44 8.89 -5.81 1.57
C ALA A 44 9.04 -4.31 1.23
N SER A 45 9.13 -3.97 -0.06
CA SER A 45 9.23 -2.56 -0.49
C SER A 45 8.02 -1.72 -0.07
N ALA A 46 6.80 -2.27 -0.17
CA ALA A 46 5.59 -1.59 0.29
C ALA A 46 5.59 -1.44 1.82
N THR A 47 6.07 -2.46 2.53
CA THR A 47 6.21 -2.43 3.98
C THR A 47 7.17 -1.32 4.43
N GLU A 48 8.35 -1.21 3.82
CA GLU A 48 9.32 -0.16 4.14
C GLU A 48 8.74 1.24 3.90
N HIS A 49 8.08 1.47 2.76
CA HIS A 49 7.44 2.75 2.48
C HIS A 49 6.31 3.08 3.46
N ALA A 50 5.54 2.06 3.90
CA ALA A 50 4.47 2.27 4.87
C ALA A 50 5.03 2.72 6.23
N PHE A 51 6.09 2.09 6.72
CA PHE A 51 6.77 2.49 7.95
C PHE A 51 7.38 3.89 7.85
N GLU A 52 8.09 4.17 6.75
CA GLU A 52 8.68 5.50 6.52
C GLU A 52 7.61 6.59 6.51
N LEU A 53 6.49 6.35 5.83
CA LEU A 53 5.41 7.32 5.73
C LEU A 53 4.68 7.48 7.07
N ALA A 54 4.39 6.39 7.78
CA ALA A 54 3.78 6.44 9.11
C ALA A 54 4.65 7.24 10.10
N ALA A 55 5.96 6.99 10.11
CA ALA A 55 6.90 7.74 10.95
C ALA A 55 6.92 9.24 10.63
N ARG A 56 6.98 9.61 9.33
CA ARG A 56 7.01 11.01 8.88
C ARG A 56 5.71 11.77 9.18
N LEU A 57 4.57 11.09 9.11
CA LEU A 57 3.25 11.69 9.33
C LEU A 57 2.82 11.63 10.81
N GLY A 58 3.50 10.86 11.65
CA GLY A 58 3.04 10.54 13.00
C GLY A 58 1.72 9.78 12.98
N ALA A 59 1.50 8.93 11.98
CA ALA A 59 0.27 8.19 11.75
C ALA A 59 0.36 6.76 12.31
N ALA A 60 -0.77 6.21 12.76
CA ALA A 60 -0.90 4.79 13.05
C ALA A 60 -0.86 3.96 11.76
N LEU A 61 -0.35 2.75 11.82
CA LEU A 61 -0.24 1.82 10.71
C LEU A 61 -1.04 0.55 10.97
N LEU A 62 -2.09 0.31 10.19
CA LEU A 62 -2.85 -0.92 10.17
C LEU A 62 -2.31 -1.85 9.08
N VAL A 63 -1.78 -2.99 9.46
CA VAL A 63 -1.33 -4.04 8.54
C VAL A 63 -2.49 -4.99 8.26
N VAL A 64 -2.89 -5.12 7.00
CA VAL A 64 -3.96 -6.02 6.56
C VAL A 64 -3.38 -7.10 5.67
N SER A 65 -3.56 -8.36 6.08
CA SER A 65 -3.16 -9.53 5.29
C SER A 65 -4.36 -10.42 5.04
N VAL A 66 -4.60 -10.77 3.78
CA VAL A 66 -5.76 -11.59 3.39
C VAL A 66 -5.29 -12.94 2.88
N ILE A 67 -5.85 -14.01 3.45
CA ILE A 67 -5.64 -15.38 2.99
C ILE A 67 -6.70 -15.69 1.94
N ASP A 68 -6.25 -15.81 0.68
CA ASP A 68 -7.13 -16.25 -0.40
C ASP A 68 -7.30 -17.78 -0.35
N PRO A 69 -8.51 -18.28 -0.04
CA PRO A 69 -8.76 -19.72 -0.01
C PRO A 69 -8.55 -20.40 -1.36
N GLY A 70 -8.81 -19.67 -2.47
CA GLY A 70 -8.66 -20.18 -3.82
C GLY A 70 -7.22 -20.53 -4.15
N SER A 71 -6.26 -19.75 -3.64
CA SER A 71 -4.83 -20.00 -3.83
C SER A 71 -4.29 -21.21 -3.08
N LEU A 72 -5.06 -21.75 -2.11
CA LEU A 72 -4.69 -22.90 -1.26
C LEU A 72 -5.37 -24.19 -1.65
N LEU A 73 -6.23 -24.17 -2.68
CA LEU A 73 -6.91 -25.36 -3.19
C LEU A 73 -5.92 -26.26 -3.92
N LEU A 74 -5.52 -27.36 -3.25
CA LEU A 74 -4.71 -28.43 -3.83
C LEU A 74 -5.43 -29.76 -3.61
N PRO A 75 -5.29 -30.77 -4.51
CA PRO A 75 -5.81 -32.10 -4.28
C PRO A 75 -5.25 -32.69 -2.98
N GLY A 76 -6.09 -33.35 -2.18
CA GLY A 76 -5.64 -34.11 -0.99
C GLY A 76 -6.24 -33.72 0.36
N GLY A 77 -7.32 -32.96 0.42
CA GLY A 77 -8.22 -32.93 1.61
C GLY A 77 -7.75 -32.23 2.87
N ARG A 78 -6.57 -31.57 2.88
CA ARG A 78 -6.03 -30.86 4.07
C ARG A 78 -6.21 -29.35 3.99
N PHE A 79 -7.26 -28.88 3.37
CA PHE A 79 -7.50 -27.46 3.12
C PHE A 79 -7.50 -26.63 4.42
N ARG A 80 -8.26 -27.03 5.43
CA ARG A 80 -8.33 -26.29 6.71
C ARG A 80 -6.95 -26.19 7.38
N ALA A 81 -6.24 -27.30 7.50
CA ALA A 81 -4.91 -27.29 8.10
C ALA A 81 -3.91 -26.37 7.37
N ARG A 82 -4.05 -26.21 6.05
CA ARG A 82 -3.23 -25.26 5.29
C ARG A 82 -3.61 -23.81 5.57
N VAL A 83 -4.90 -23.51 5.65
CA VAL A 83 -5.37 -22.17 6.02
C VAL A 83 -4.84 -21.81 7.42
N ASP A 84 -4.96 -22.73 8.37
CA ASP A 84 -4.49 -22.53 9.75
C ASP A 84 -2.97 -22.31 9.79
N GLN A 85 -2.19 -23.12 9.08
CA GLN A 85 -0.74 -22.96 8.98
C GLN A 85 -0.33 -21.63 8.35
N VAL A 86 -1.02 -21.19 7.29
CA VAL A 86 -0.75 -19.89 6.66
C VAL A 86 -1.10 -18.74 7.61
N ARG A 87 -2.21 -18.89 8.34
CA ARG A 87 -2.64 -17.91 9.34
C ARG A 87 -1.60 -17.77 10.46
N GLU A 88 -1.18 -18.86 11.08
CA GLU A 88 -0.18 -18.86 12.15
C GLU A 88 1.12 -18.19 11.70
N ARG A 89 1.58 -18.51 10.50
CA ARG A 89 2.78 -17.86 9.94
C ARG A 89 2.59 -16.36 9.75
N ARG A 90 1.46 -15.94 9.17
CA ARG A 90 1.18 -14.51 8.94
C ARG A 90 0.99 -13.74 10.25
N GLU A 91 0.43 -14.38 11.27
CA GLU A 91 0.33 -13.80 12.61
C GLU A 91 1.71 -13.55 13.22
N ALA A 92 2.63 -14.50 13.10
CA ALA A 92 4.01 -14.34 13.55
C ALA A 92 4.74 -13.23 12.78
N ASP A 93 4.62 -13.21 11.45
CA ASP A 93 5.24 -12.18 10.61
C ASP A 93 4.64 -10.78 10.90
N ALA A 94 3.32 -10.69 11.11
CA ALA A 94 2.65 -9.44 11.46
C ALA A 94 3.04 -8.95 12.87
N GLN A 95 3.19 -9.88 13.83
CA GLN A 95 3.65 -9.54 15.17
C GLN A 95 5.07 -8.95 15.15
N ALA A 96 5.95 -9.44 14.28
CA ALA A 96 7.28 -8.84 14.09
C ALA A 96 7.19 -7.39 13.59
N LEU A 97 6.20 -7.05 12.75
CA LEU A 97 5.96 -5.67 12.34
C LEU A 97 5.46 -4.79 13.49
N VAL A 98 4.63 -5.33 14.39
CA VAL A 98 4.19 -4.62 15.59
C VAL A 98 5.37 -4.29 16.51
N GLU A 99 6.26 -5.27 16.76
CA GLU A 99 7.47 -5.04 17.56
C GLU A 99 8.37 -3.98 16.91
N ARG A 100 8.58 -4.07 15.60
CA ARG A 100 9.31 -3.04 14.84
C ARG A 100 8.67 -1.66 14.99
N GLY A 101 7.33 -1.59 14.93
CA GLY A 101 6.59 -0.34 15.14
C GLY A 101 6.87 0.26 16.53
N ARG A 102 6.85 -0.58 17.55
CA ARG A 102 7.15 -0.16 18.93
C ARG A 102 8.56 0.42 19.05
N GLU A 103 9.56 -0.21 18.43
CA GLU A 103 10.94 0.29 18.42
C GLU A 103 11.08 1.66 17.72
N LEU A 104 10.26 1.90 16.70
CA LEU A 104 10.25 3.14 15.92
C LEU A 104 9.28 4.20 16.44
N GLY A 105 8.53 3.90 17.51
CA GLY A 105 7.52 4.80 18.06
C GLY A 105 6.27 4.95 17.19
N ILE A 106 5.98 3.96 16.34
CA ILE A 106 4.80 3.90 15.47
C ILE A 106 3.77 2.97 16.08
N ASP A 107 2.52 3.41 16.19
CA ASP A 107 1.41 2.56 16.59
C ASP A 107 1.02 1.63 15.43
N VAL A 108 1.39 0.34 15.55
CA VAL A 108 1.14 -0.68 14.52
C VAL A 108 0.17 -1.71 15.05
N SER A 109 -0.88 -1.99 14.29
CA SER A 109 -1.84 -3.08 14.53
C SER A 109 -1.99 -3.93 13.28
N PHE A 110 -2.60 -5.13 13.40
CA PHE A 110 -2.82 -5.97 12.24
C PHE A 110 -4.17 -6.69 12.23
N LEU A 111 -4.63 -7.00 11.01
CA LEU A 111 -5.80 -7.84 10.73
C LEU A 111 -5.40 -8.94 9.74
N ILE A 112 -5.77 -10.19 10.04
CA ILE A 112 -5.61 -11.31 9.13
C ILE A 112 -6.98 -11.90 8.83
N TRP A 113 -7.44 -11.65 7.60
CA TRP A 113 -8.73 -12.10 7.13
C TRP A 113 -8.61 -13.23 6.10
N THR A 114 -9.73 -13.89 5.83
CA THR A 114 -9.82 -14.93 4.79
C THR A 114 -10.91 -14.54 3.80
N GLY A 115 -10.62 -14.57 2.50
CA GLY A 115 -11.57 -14.21 1.45
C GLY A 115 -10.89 -13.71 0.19
N ASP A 116 -11.63 -13.00 -0.66
CA ASP A 116 -11.05 -12.29 -1.79
C ASP A 116 -10.17 -11.12 -1.30
N PRO A 117 -8.89 -11.06 -1.67
CA PRO A 117 -7.99 -10.03 -1.15
C PRO A 117 -8.42 -8.60 -1.48
N GLY A 118 -8.91 -8.36 -2.69
CA GLY A 118 -9.33 -7.03 -3.11
C GLY A 118 -10.50 -6.51 -2.26
N ASP A 119 -11.54 -7.32 -2.16
CA ASP A 119 -12.75 -6.97 -1.39
C ASP A 119 -12.46 -6.79 0.09
N GLN A 120 -11.65 -7.68 0.67
CA GLN A 120 -11.33 -7.62 2.11
C GLN A 120 -10.47 -6.39 2.46
N ILE A 121 -9.53 -5.99 1.60
CA ILE A 121 -8.73 -4.78 1.82
C ILE A 121 -9.61 -3.53 1.75
N VAL A 122 -10.51 -3.44 0.76
CA VAL A 122 -11.46 -2.33 0.64
C VAL A 122 -12.38 -2.26 1.86
N SER A 123 -12.93 -3.40 2.28
CA SER A 123 -13.77 -3.50 3.48
C SER A 123 -13.04 -3.09 4.75
N ALA A 124 -11.76 -3.49 4.89
CA ALA A 124 -10.94 -3.06 6.02
C ALA A 124 -10.69 -1.54 6.00
N ALA A 125 -10.39 -0.99 4.82
CA ALA A 125 -10.16 0.46 4.68
C ALA A 125 -11.39 1.28 5.07
N GLU A 126 -12.58 0.82 4.71
CA GLU A 126 -13.85 1.46 5.06
C GLU A 126 -14.17 1.32 6.56
N ALA A 127 -14.13 0.10 7.09
CA ALA A 127 -14.46 -0.19 8.49
C ALA A 127 -13.54 0.56 9.46
N GLU A 128 -12.24 0.60 9.14
CA GLU A 128 -11.20 1.21 9.96
C GLU A 128 -11.02 2.71 9.70
N ARG A 129 -11.74 3.27 8.71
CA ARG A 129 -11.68 4.68 8.32
C ARG A 129 -10.26 5.18 8.12
N VAL A 130 -9.49 4.45 7.32
CA VAL A 130 -8.11 4.83 7.04
C VAL A 130 -8.03 6.01 6.08
N ASP A 131 -6.98 6.81 6.20
CA ASP A 131 -6.79 8.00 5.38
C ASP A 131 -6.02 7.72 4.08
N LEU A 132 -5.29 6.60 4.04
CA LEU A 132 -4.50 6.16 2.87
C LEU A 132 -4.31 4.65 2.91
N VAL A 133 -4.46 4.00 1.75
CA VAL A 133 -4.07 2.60 1.56
C VAL A 133 -2.73 2.54 0.80
N LEU A 134 -1.80 1.75 1.31
CA LEU A 134 -0.57 1.37 0.61
C LEU A 134 -0.68 -0.08 0.15
N VAL A 135 -0.35 -0.33 -1.12
CA VAL A 135 -0.37 -1.67 -1.71
C VAL A 135 0.82 -1.85 -2.65
N GLY A 136 1.40 -3.03 -2.67
CA GLY A 136 2.44 -3.37 -3.65
C GLY A 136 1.87 -3.43 -5.07
N SER A 137 2.62 -3.02 -6.08
CA SER A 137 2.17 -3.10 -7.48
C SER A 137 1.94 -4.54 -7.94
N HIS A 138 2.61 -5.53 -7.33
CA HIS A 138 2.55 -6.95 -7.66
C HIS A 138 2.56 -7.80 -6.39
N GLY A 139 1.84 -8.94 -6.42
CA GLY A 139 1.97 -10.03 -5.46
C GLY A 139 2.81 -11.17 -6.04
N ARG A 140 2.75 -12.37 -5.44
CA ARG A 140 3.58 -13.55 -5.75
C ARG A 140 3.54 -14.09 -7.19
N GLY A 141 2.64 -13.61 -8.07
CA GLY A 141 2.38 -14.20 -9.39
C GLY A 141 2.63 -13.31 -10.60
N ALA A 142 3.15 -12.11 -10.45
CA ALA A 142 3.22 -11.19 -11.56
C ALA A 142 4.52 -11.31 -12.36
N VAL A 143 4.39 -11.81 -13.56
CA VAL A 143 5.42 -11.79 -14.61
C VAL A 143 5.11 -10.61 -15.54
N GLY A 144 5.85 -9.49 -15.40
CA GLY A 144 5.72 -8.36 -16.30
C GLY A 144 5.80 -6.97 -15.64
N ARG A 145 6.67 -6.12 -16.17
CA ARG A 145 7.09 -4.83 -15.58
C ARG A 145 6.07 -3.67 -15.68
N LEU A 146 4.91 -3.86 -16.31
CA LEU A 146 4.01 -2.74 -16.67
C LEU A 146 2.56 -2.89 -16.17
N LEU A 147 2.17 -4.05 -15.65
CA LEU A 147 0.78 -4.26 -15.25
C LEU A 147 0.63 -4.20 -13.73
N LEU A 148 -0.42 -3.53 -13.29
CA LEU A 148 -0.87 -3.56 -11.92
C LEU A 148 -1.44 -4.95 -11.62
N GLY A 149 -1.10 -5.54 -10.47
CA GLY A 149 -1.68 -6.82 -10.06
C GLY A 149 -3.18 -6.70 -9.82
N SER A 150 -3.93 -7.80 -9.99
CA SER A 150 -5.41 -7.81 -9.87
C SER A 150 -5.90 -7.23 -8.53
N VAL A 151 -5.26 -7.58 -7.43
CA VAL A 151 -5.59 -7.04 -6.10
C VAL A 151 -5.36 -5.53 -6.05
N SER A 152 -4.18 -5.06 -6.50
CA SER A 152 -3.85 -3.64 -6.49
C SER A 152 -4.78 -2.84 -7.40
N GLU A 153 -5.14 -3.38 -8.57
CA GLU A 153 -6.10 -2.76 -9.49
C GLU A 153 -7.49 -2.65 -8.84
N HIS A 154 -7.94 -3.73 -8.18
CA HIS A 154 -9.23 -3.74 -7.49
C HIS A 154 -9.26 -2.69 -6.37
N VAL A 155 -8.21 -2.62 -5.54
CA VAL A 155 -8.09 -1.64 -4.46
C VAL A 155 -8.08 -0.21 -5.00
N VAL A 156 -7.31 0.08 -6.06
CA VAL A 156 -7.26 1.42 -6.67
C VAL A 156 -8.63 1.87 -7.18
N ARG A 157 -9.45 0.94 -7.69
CA ARG A 157 -10.79 1.26 -8.23
C ARG A 157 -11.85 1.45 -7.15
N ASN A 158 -11.71 0.79 -6.01
CA ASN A 158 -12.83 0.63 -5.06
C ASN A 158 -12.53 1.17 -3.66
N ALA A 159 -11.29 1.55 -3.33
CA ALA A 159 -10.95 2.07 -2.01
C ALA A 159 -11.70 3.38 -1.71
N PRO A 160 -12.15 3.59 -0.46
CA PRO A 160 -12.87 4.79 -0.04
C PRO A 160 -11.96 6.01 0.18
N CYS A 161 -10.64 5.83 0.06
CA CYS A 161 -9.61 6.84 0.30
C CYS A 161 -8.50 6.75 -0.76
N PRO A 162 -7.54 7.69 -0.81
CA PRO A 162 -6.38 7.63 -1.68
C PRO A 162 -5.61 6.31 -1.56
N VAL A 163 -5.02 5.86 -2.67
CA VAL A 163 -4.23 4.62 -2.73
C VAL A 163 -2.83 4.92 -3.26
N LEU A 164 -1.82 4.51 -2.52
CA LEU A 164 -0.42 4.56 -2.93
C LEU A 164 0.03 3.17 -3.38
N VAL A 165 0.33 3.05 -4.67
CA VAL A 165 0.87 1.81 -5.23
C VAL A 165 2.39 1.87 -5.21
N VAL A 166 3.00 0.98 -4.44
CA VAL A 166 4.45 0.89 -4.29
C VAL A 166 5.03 -0.14 -5.25
N ARG A 167 6.00 0.28 -6.04
CA ARG A 167 6.75 -0.62 -6.91
C ARG A 167 8.03 -1.07 -6.21
N PRO A 168 8.46 -2.35 -6.39
CA PRO A 168 9.77 -2.77 -5.92
C PRO A 168 10.85 -1.87 -6.52
N ARG A 169 11.85 -1.49 -5.73
CA ARG A 169 13.03 -0.81 -6.27
C ARG A 169 13.80 -1.83 -7.10
N GLU A 170 14.05 -1.52 -8.37
CA GLU A 170 14.99 -2.30 -9.17
C GLU A 170 16.37 -2.11 -8.57
N THR A 171 16.97 -3.18 -8.05
CA THR A 171 18.40 -3.19 -7.77
C THR A 171 19.11 -3.21 -9.13
N PRO A 172 19.93 -2.22 -9.48
CA PRO A 172 20.67 -2.26 -10.74
C PRO A 172 21.52 -3.54 -10.76
N PRO A 173 21.61 -4.23 -11.91
CA PRO A 173 22.49 -5.38 -12.03
C PRO A 173 23.94 -4.93 -11.80
N HIS A 174 24.62 -5.66 -10.92
CA HIS A 174 26.07 -5.49 -10.67
C HIS A 174 26.88 -5.92 -11.88
#